data_a071291f6c3696fc46ce8cf256949195
#
_entry.id   a071291f6c3696fc46ce8cf256949195
#
_cell.length_a   1.000
_cell.length_b   1.000
_cell.length_c   1.000
_cell.angle_alpha   90.00
_cell.angle_beta   90.00
_cell.angle_gamma   90.00
#
_symmetry.space_group_name_H-M   'P 1'
#
loop_
_entity.id
_entity.type
_entity.pdbx_description
1 polymer ?
#
loop_
_entity_poly.entity_id
_entity_poly.type
_entity_poly.pdbx_seq_one_letter_code
_entity_poly.pdbx_strand_id
1 'polypeptide(L)'
;MKNNFLASVMRVQSTSYKTKRMAKFITKTLKKDGLGYTKDKYGNIYVTKGDADLYPTMVCHIDTVHDINDNVRIVQTGDKMFAIDSTNCHRIGIGGDDKVGIYITLCCLRKFNNFKAVFFLDEEVGCVGSGNADFTFFNDSTIVLECDRRGYGDFVTNISGTKLSNEKLIDDIQDILDNYRYVTCNGGMTDVEEIATNTDVQVANMSCGYYEPHTDNEYIIISEVEKVKRMCMEIFTRTYNTKYTMDKDSRVTYYDYGFNYGYDYYGGYAKSWGGKKIGDVKASDNNGHGTANWNTEDITTRDGYMVVKQECTECHHSEMIWDEYDDAYWCDQCGHYVTGQELYSQSLEIDGNVDDDIDDNIDDVIVNNLKSKNNA
;
A
#
# COMPACT_ATOMS: atom_id res chain seq x y z
N MET A 1 8.32 -25.23 -2.17
CA MET A 1 8.04 -23.78 -2.21
C MET A 1 8.34 -23.26 -3.60
N LYS A 2 7.32 -22.95 -4.38
CA LYS A 2 7.47 -22.48 -5.77
C LYS A 2 8.00 -21.05 -5.92
N ASN A 3 8.00 -20.23 -4.85
CA ASN A 3 8.47 -18.84 -4.90
C ASN A 3 9.56 -18.56 -3.85
N ASN A 4 10.74 -19.09 -4.08
CA ASN A 4 11.87 -18.96 -3.16
C ASN A 4 12.36 -17.51 -3.04
N PHE A 5 12.13 -16.67 -4.09
CA PHE A 5 12.60 -15.29 -4.12
C PHE A 5 11.71 -14.36 -3.29
N LEU A 6 10.37 -14.47 -3.40
CA LEU A 6 9.44 -13.71 -2.56
C LEU A 6 9.72 -13.98 -1.07
N ALA A 7 9.80 -15.25 -0.67
CA ALA A 7 10.13 -15.63 0.71
C ALA A 7 11.49 -15.10 1.17
N SER A 8 12.46 -14.96 0.25
CA SER A 8 13.78 -14.40 0.57
C SER A 8 13.71 -12.91 0.86
N VAL A 9 12.87 -12.15 0.12
CA VAL A 9 12.61 -10.74 0.38
C VAL A 9 11.91 -10.58 1.73
N MET A 10 10.82 -11.34 1.96
CA MET A 10 10.03 -11.26 3.19
C MET A 10 10.86 -11.54 4.45
N ARG A 11 11.89 -12.38 4.36
CA ARG A 11 12.74 -12.73 5.51
C ARG A 11 13.66 -11.61 5.97
N VAL A 12 13.94 -10.62 5.13
CA VAL A 12 14.86 -9.53 5.47
C VAL A 12 14.17 -8.56 6.41
N GLN A 13 14.74 -8.41 7.61
CA GLN A 13 14.21 -7.47 8.59
C GLN A 13 14.77 -6.07 8.35
N SER A 14 13.86 -5.09 8.39
CA SER A 14 14.17 -3.69 8.15
C SER A 14 13.16 -2.85 8.95
N THR A 15 13.63 -1.89 9.72
CA THR A 15 12.77 -0.90 10.38
C THR A 15 13.30 0.49 10.06
N SER A 16 12.45 1.51 10.14
CA SER A 16 12.84 2.91 9.86
C SER A 16 14.13 3.26 10.60
N TYR A 17 15.02 3.99 9.96
CA TYR A 17 16.39 4.32 10.39
C TYR A 17 17.35 3.13 10.57
N LYS A 18 16.92 1.88 10.42
CA LYS A 18 17.75 0.68 10.53
C LYS A 18 17.67 -0.21 9.28
N THR A 19 17.60 0.39 8.11
CA THR A 19 17.36 -0.22 6.80
C THR A 19 18.58 -0.93 6.19
N LYS A 20 19.74 -0.93 6.86
CA LYS A 20 21.00 -1.46 6.30
C LYS A 20 20.92 -2.90 5.80
N ARG A 21 20.10 -3.77 6.45
CA ARG A 21 19.94 -5.18 6.06
C ARG A 21 19.25 -5.29 4.71
N MET A 22 18.13 -4.55 4.53
CA MET A 22 17.38 -4.54 3.27
C MET A 22 18.16 -3.83 2.16
N ALA A 23 18.77 -2.70 2.42
CA ALA A 23 19.64 -2.02 1.46
C ALA A 23 20.79 -2.94 0.98
N LYS A 24 21.39 -3.73 1.87
CA LYS A 24 22.42 -4.72 1.52
C LYS A 24 21.85 -5.87 0.69
N PHE A 25 20.66 -6.35 1.02
CA PHE A 25 19.98 -7.40 0.25
C PHE A 25 19.69 -6.93 -1.17
N ILE A 26 19.10 -5.72 -1.33
CA ILE A 26 18.79 -5.11 -2.63
C ILE A 26 20.06 -4.93 -3.45
N THR A 27 21.08 -4.26 -2.92
CA THR A 27 22.32 -3.99 -3.65
C THR A 27 23.09 -5.25 -4.02
N LYS A 28 23.03 -6.30 -3.18
CA LYS A 28 23.59 -7.62 -3.52
C LYS A 28 22.81 -8.30 -4.64
N THR A 29 21.48 -8.18 -4.63
CA THR A 29 20.60 -8.72 -5.68
C THR A 29 20.86 -8.02 -7.01
N LEU A 30 20.92 -6.68 -7.02
CA LEU A 30 21.24 -5.88 -8.20
C LEU A 30 22.60 -6.28 -8.80
N LYS A 31 23.63 -6.38 -7.97
CA LYS A 31 24.97 -6.83 -8.42
C LYS A 31 24.96 -8.24 -9.02
N LYS A 32 24.19 -9.16 -8.41
CA LYS A 32 24.03 -10.54 -8.93
C LYS A 32 23.35 -10.55 -10.30
N ASP A 33 22.42 -9.62 -10.52
CA ASP A 33 21.69 -9.47 -11.77
C ASP A 33 22.47 -8.59 -12.79
N GLY A 34 23.74 -8.20 -12.48
CA GLY A 34 24.61 -7.40 -13.35
C GLY A 34 24.23 -5.92 -13.43
N LEU A 35 23.45 -5.42 -12.47
CA LEU A 35 22.95 -4.05 -12.47
C LEU A 35 23.78 -3.15 -11.58
N GLY A 36 24.11 -1.94 -12.11
CA GLY A 36 24.64 -0.82 -11.33
C GLY A 36 23.54 -0.11 -10.54
N TYR A 37 23.96 0.65 -9.54
CA TYR A 37 23.10 1.54 -8.79
C TYR A 37 23.88 2.75 -8.29
N THR A 38 23.17 3.84 -8.01
CA THR A 38 23.71 5.02 -7.32
C THR A 38 22.93 5.24 -6.01
N LYS A 39 23.44 6.11 -5.17
CA LYS A 39 22.74 6.57 -3.97
C LYS A 39 22.78 8.10 -3.93
N ASP A 40 21.69 8.69 -3.49
CA ASP A 40 21.68 10.11 -3.16
C ASP A 40 22.30 10.38 -1.78
N LYS A 41 22.23 11.63 -1.34
CA LYS A 41 22.80 12.07 -0.05
C LYS A 41 22.06 11.48 1.15
N TYR A 42 20.76 11.20 1.01
CA TYR A 42 19.95 10.59 2.06
C TYR A 42 20.24 9.08 2.17
N GLY A 43 20.55 8.43 1.06
CA GLY A 43 20.86 7.01 0.99
C GLY A 43 19.88 6.19 0.15
N ASN A 44 18.88 6.84 -0.46
CA ASN A 44 17.98 6.22 -1.42
C ASN A 44 18.77 5.54 -2.55
N ILE A 45 18.29 4.40 -3.04
CA ILE A 45 18.99 3.60 -4.04
C ILE A 45 18.31 3.76 -5.38
N TYR A 46 19.05 4.25 -6.37
CA TYR A 46 18.59 4.49 -7.72
C TYR A 46 19.20 3.50 -8.71
N VAL A 47 18.37 2.96 -9.58
CA VAL A 47 18.78 2.02 -10.62
C VAL A 47 18.28 2.49 -11.98
N THR A 48 19.19 2.60 -12.94
CA THR A 48 18.86 2.75 -14.36
C THR A 48 19.40 1.56 -15.09
N LYS A 49 18.54 0.81 -15.77
CA LYS A 49 18.89 -0.34 -16.61
C LYS A 49 18.64 0.00 -18.06
N GLY A 50 19.62 -0.30 -18.90
CA GLY A 50 19.57 -0.05 -20.34
C GLY A 50 19.98 1.37 -20.72
N ASP A 51 19.81 1.68 -22.02
CA ASP A 51 20.10 2.97 -22.64
C ASP A 51 18.94 3.32 -23.55
N ALA A 52 18.06 4.22 -23.11
CA ALA A 52 16.85 4.64 -23.79
C ALA A 52 16.51 6.11 -23.48
N ASP A 53 15.69 6.72 -24.32
CA ASP A 53 15.21 8.10 -24.11
C ASP A 53 14.12 8.16 -23.03
N LEU A 54 13.36 7.07 -22.84
CA LEU A 54 12.27 6.96 -21.87
C LEU A 54 12.31 5.62 -21.14
N TYR A 55 11.90 5.64 -19.87
CA TYR A 55 11.92 4.47 -19.00
C TYR A 55 10.60 4.29 -18.23
N PRO A 56 9.98 3.12 -18.25
CA PRO A 56 9.04 2.73 -17.19
C PRO A 56 9.78 2.77 -15.85
N THR A 57 9.13 3.30 -14.82
CA THR A 57 9.78 3.51 -13.53
C THR A 57 8.91 2.97 -12.41
N MET A 58 9.52 2.28 -11.45
CA MET A 58 8.83 1.78 -10.26
C MET A 58 9.57 2.24 -9.01
N VAL A 59 8.82 2.59 -7.97
CA VAL A 59 9.35 2.97 -6.67
C VAL A 59 8.77 2.09 -5.59
N CYS A 60 9.45 1.99 -4.46
CA CYS A 60 9.03 1.28 -3.25
C CYS A 60 9.89 1.74 -2.09
N HIS A 61 9.40 1.58 -0.86
CA HIS A 61 10.21 1.84 0.32
C HIS A 61 10.83 0.57 0.91
N ILE A 62 11.90 0.73 1.70
CA ILE A 62 12.69 -0.40 2.21
C ILE A 62 12.64 -0.58 3.73
N ASP A 63 12.02 0.31 4.45
CA ASP A 63 11.74 0.19 5.87
C ASP A 63 10.38 -0.48 6.12
N THR A 64 10.11 -0.81 7.34
CA THR A 64 8.83 -1.30 7.86
C THR A 64 8.67 -0.77 9.28
N VAL A 65 7.46 -0.72 9.81
CA VAL A 65 7.21 -0.34 11.22
C VAL A 65 7.68 -1.40 12.22
N HIS A 66 7.93 -2.63 11.77
CA HIS A 66 8.20 -3.76 12.66
C HIS A 66 9.61 -3.74 13.22
N ASP A 67 9.73 -4.09 14.50
CA ASP A 67 11.01 -4.25 15.15
C ASP A 67 11.86 -5.36 14.53
N ILE A 68 13.20 -5.20 14.59
CA ILE A 68 14.13 -6.22 14.14
C ILE A 68 14.03 -7.46 15.03
N ASN A 69 13.66 -8.58 14.44
CA ASN A 69 13.64 -9.90 15.09
C ASN A 69 14.58 -10.87 14.36
N ASP A 70 15.68 -11.25 14.98
CA ASP A 70 16.67 -12.16 14.38
C ASP A 70 16.17 -13.61 14.28
N ASN A 71 15.07 -13.95 14.98
CA ASN A 71 14.47 -15.28 14.99
C ASN A 71 13.30 -15.41 14.00
N VAL A 72 13.13 -14.45 13.09
CA VAL A 72 12.04 -14.46 12.12
C VAL A 72 12.04 -15.71 11.25
N ARG A 73 10.90 -16.36 11.14
CA ARG A 73 10.63 -17.44 10.22
C ARG A 73 9.42 -17.11 9.36
N ILE A 74 9.59 -17.24 8.06
CA ILE A 74 8.47 -17.11 7.11
C ILE A 74 7.73 -18.44 7.02
N VAL A 75 6.43 -18.40 7.21
CA VAL A 75 5.50 -19.53 7.14
C VAL A 75 4.59 -19.33 5.93
N GLN A 76 4.36 -20.42 5.20
CA GLN A 76 3.39 -20.43 4.10
C GLN A 76 2.35 -21.52 4.39
N THR A 77 1.07 -21.12 4.39
CA THR A 77 -0.08 -22.04 4.49
C THR A 77 -1.00 -21.75 3.30
N GLY A 78 -1.12 -22.73 2.41
CA GLY A 78 -1.84 -22.51 1.15
C GLY A 78 -1.31 -21.32 0.36
N ASP A 79 -2.16 -20.34 0.14
CA ASP A 79 -1.86 -19.08 -0.58
C ASP A 79 -1.38 -17.95 0.35
N LYS A 80 -1.55 -18.11 1.66
CA LYS A 80 -1.18 -17.11 2.67
C LYS A 80 0.27 -17.29 3.12
N MET A 81 1.01 -16.18 3.25
CA MET A 81 2.36 -16.14 3.82
C MET A 81 2.42 -15.11 4.95
N PHE A 82 3.03 -15.49 6.07
CA PHE A 82 3.16 -14.65 7.26
C PHE A 82 4.47 -14.95 8.01
N ALA A 83 4.77 -14.20 9.05
CA ALA A 83 5.98 -14.38 9.84
C ALA A 83 5.68 -14.80 11.28
N ILE A 84 6.59 -15.58 11.87
CA ILE A 84 6.58 -15.94 13.28
C ILE A 84 7.98 -15.75 13.88
N ASP A 85 8.03 -15.50 15.17
CA ASP A 85 9.24 -15.69 15.97
C ASP A 85 9.45 -17.19 16.22
N SER A 86 10.57 -17.73 15.76
CA SER A 86 10.86 -19.17 15.88
C SER A 86 11.15 -19.65 17.30
N THR A 87 11.32 -18.74 18.26
CA THR A 87 11.58 -19.10 19.67
C THR A 87 10.32 -19.43 20.45
N ASN A 88 9.20 -18.76 20.12
CA ASN A 88 7.94 -18.90 20.84
C ASN A 88 6.75 -19.22 19.93
N CYS A 89 6.95 -19.24 18.60
CA CYS A 89 5.93 -19.47 17.58
C CYS A 89 4.83 -18.40 17.54
N HIS A 90 5.01 -17.25 18.18
CA HIS A 90 4.06 -16.15 18.07
C HIS A 90 4.17 -15.47 16.70
N ARG A 91 3.06 -14.98 16.22
CA ARG A 91 3.03 -14.15 15.00
C ARG A 91 3.78 -12.86 15.25
N ILE A 92 4.45 -12.39 14.21
CA ILE A 92 5.10 -11.08 14.13
C ILE A 92 4.84 -10.52 12.74
N GLY A 93 4.85 -9.20 12.59
CA GLY A 93 4.65 -8.59 11.30
C GLY A 93 5.62 -9.08 10.25
N ILE A 94 5.10 -9.45 9.08
CA ILE A 94 5.93 -9.93 7.96
C ILE A 94 6.60 -8.74 7.23
N GLY A 95 6.03 -7.52 7.33
CA GLY A 95 6.44 -6.34 6.58
C GLY A 95 6.14 -6.52 5.09
N GLY A 96 4.92 -6.95 4.77
CA GLY A 96 4.41 -6.97 3.41
C GLY A 96 4.43 -5.57 2.81
N ASP A 97 4.14 -4.61 3.64
CA ASP A 97 4.36 -3.18 3.56
C ASP A 97 5.84 -2.85 3.82
N ASP A 98 6.71 -2.44 2.85
CA ASP A 98 6.48 -2.56 1.40
C ASP A 98 7.43 -3.59 0.76
N LYS A 99 7.69 -4.70 1.45
CA LYS A 99 8.52 -5.77 0.86
C LYS A 99 7.88 -6.42 -0.36
N VAL A 100 6.55 -6.30 -0.52
CA VAL A 100 5.86 -6.73 -1.75
C VAL A 100 6.26 -5.82 -2.91
N GLY A 101 6.25 -4.50 -2.73
CA GLY A 101 6.74 -3.56 -3.73
C GLY A 101 8.21 -3.78 -4.08
N ILE A 102 9.08 -4.03 -3.10
CA ILE A 102 10.49 -4.42 -3.35
C ILE A 102 10.57 -5.66 -4.25
N TYR A 103 9.78 -6.71 -3.94
CA TYR A 103 9.75 -7.93 -4.74
C TYR A 103 9.32 -7.67 -6.19
N ILE A 104 8.24 -6.92 -6.38
CA ILE A 104 7.70 -6.59 -7.71
C ILE A 104 8.71 -5.74 -8.49
N THR A 105 9.29 -4.72 -7.86
CA THR A 105 10.31 -3.84 -8.45
C THR A 105 11.52 -4.62 -8.96
N LEU A 106 12.07 -5.52 -8.14
CA LEU A 106 13.19 -6.38 -8.55
C LEU A 106 12.81 -7.35 -9.69
N CYS A 107 11.56 -7.82 -9.72
CA CYS A 107 11.06 -8.64 -10.83
C CYS A 107 10.91 -7.82 -12.13
N CYS A 108 10.45 -6.57 -12.06
CA CYS A 108 10.37 -5.67 -13.21
C CYS A 108 11.76 -5.32 -13.76
N LEU A 109 12.74 -5.05 -12.89
CA LEU A 109 14.14 -4.85 -13.30
C LEU A 109 14.71 -6.06 -14.05
N ARG A 110 14.32 -7.28 -13.69
CA ARG A 110 14.73 -8.50 -14.43
C ARG A 110 14.01 -8.64 -15.77
N LYS A 111 12.75 -8.23 -15.83
CA LYS A 111 11.88 -8.42 -17.00
C LYS A 111 12.21 -7.45 -18.14
N PHE A 112 12.38 -6.15 -17.85
CA PHE A 112 12.53 -5.12 -18.86
C PHE A 112 14.01 -4.87 -19.21
N ASN A 113 14.30 -4.56 -20.48
CA ASN A 113 15.64 -4.20 -20.92
C ASN A 113 16.00 -2.77 -20.52
N ASN A 114 15.02 -1.86 -20.63
CA ASN A 114 15.15 -0.47 -20.17
C ASN A 114 14.14 -0.26 -19.04
N PHE A 115 14.60 0.11 -17.86
CA PHE A 115 13.76 0.27 -16.68
C PHE A 115 14.48 1.10 -15.62
N LYS A 116 13.73 1.90 -14.89
CA LYS A 116 14.23 2.63 -13.72
C LYS A 116 13.56 2.15 -12.44
N ALA A 117 14.29 2.17 -11.35
CA ALA A 117 13.74 1.90 -10.02
C ALA A 117 14.37 2.80 -8.97
N VAL A 118 13.57 3.17 -7.95
CA VAL A 118 14.07 3.81 -6.74
C VAL A 118 13.58 3.02 -5.53
N PHE A 119 14.47 2.81 -4.57
CA PHE A 119 14.18 2.22 -3.28
C PHE A 119 14.39 3.30 -2.23
N PHE A 120 13.29 3.82 -1.70
CA PHE A 120 13.28 4.89 -0.73
C PHE A 120 13.53 4.37 0.70
N LEU A 121 14.07 5.24 1.54
CA LEU A 121 14.29 4.99 2.96
C LEU A 121 13.27 5.76 3.78
N ASP A 122 12.85 5.17 4.92
CA ASP A 122 12.15 5.87 5.97
C ASP A 122 10.82 6.51 5.50
N GLU A 123 10.02 5.74 4.74
CA GLU A 123 8.65 6.09 4.34
C GLU A 123 7.74 6.15 5.55
N GLU A 124 7.78 5.12 6.40
CA GLU A 124 6.93 4.86 7.56
C GLU A 124 7.01 5.95 8.67
N VAL A 125 7.93 6.88 8.52
CA VAL A 125 8.10 8.02 9.43
C VAL A 125 7.85 9.35 8.71
N GLY A 126 7.05 9.32 7.62
CA GLY A 126 6.57 10.48 6.88
C GLY A 126 7.29 10.73 5.57
N CYS A 127 7.48 9.71 4.74
CA CYS A 127 8.04 9.81 3.38
C CYS A 127 9.38 10.56 3.31
N VAL A 128 10.22 10.40 4.36
CA VAL A 128 11.45 11.23 4.51
C VAL A 128 12.42 10.97 3.36
N GLY A 129 12.52 9.72 2.92
CA GLY A 129 13.39 9.34 1.82
C GLY A 129 12.98 9.98 0.50
N SER A 130 11.72 9.86 0.11
CA SER A 130 11.19 10.44 -1.11
C SER A 130 11.16 11.96 -1.09
N GLY A 131 10.87 12.57 0.07
CA GLY A 131 10.97 14.02 0.25
C GLY A 131 12.39 14.59 0.05
N ASN A 132 13.44 13.75 0.15
CA ASN A 132 14.83 14.09 -0.11
C ASN A 132 15.34 13.55 -1.45
N ALA A 133 14.46 13.09 -2.35
CA ALA A 133 14.83 12.46 -3.61
C ALA A 133 15.46 13.43 -4.62
N ASP A 134 16.26 12.86 -5.52
CA ASP A 134 16.63 13.55 -6.75
C ASP A 134 15.50 13.45 -7.77
N PHE A 135 14.60 14.43 -7.77
CA PHE A 135 13.44 14.45 -8.67
C PHE A 135 13.83 14.54 -10.16
N THR A 136 15.04 14.97 -10.49
CA THR A 136 15.52 15.00 -11.89
C THR A 136 15.64 13.59 -12.48
N PHE A 137 15.79 12.57 -11.62
CA PHE A 137 15.81 11.18 -12.02
C PHE A 137 14.54 10.73 -12.76
N PHE A 138 13.41 11.36 -12.49
CA PHE A 138 12.12 11.02 -13.08
C PHE A 138 11.81 11.75 -14.39
N ASN A 139 12.68 12.66 -14.85
CA ASN A 139 12.42 13.50 -16.03
C ASN A 139 12.19 12.70 -17.31
N ASP A 140 12.75 11.53 -17.45
CA ASP A 140 12.62 10.61 -18.59
C ASP A 140 11.76 9.38 -18.26
N SER A 141 11.01 9.39 -17.16
CA SER A 141 10.06 8.35 -16.84
C SER A 141 8.81 8.44 -17.73
N THR A 142 8.33 7.27 -18.22
CA THR A 142 7.06 7.19 -18.94
C THR A 142 5.88 7.36 -17.99
N ILE A 143 5.87 6.61 -16.91
CA ILE A 143 5.03 6.71 -15.71
C ILE A 143 5.86 6.24 -14.51
N VAL A 144 5.39 6.55 -13.29
CA VAL A 144 5.94 5.97 -12.06
C VAL A 144 4.83 5.20 -11.33
N LEU A 145 5.08 3.93 -11.02
CA LEU A 145 4.18 3.11 -10.22
C LEU A 145 4.81 2.76 -8.87
N GLU A 146 3.96 2.66 -7.88
CA GLU A 146 4.26 2.16 -6.55
C GLU A 146 3.27 1.05 -6.20
N CYS A 147 3.71 0.04 -5.46
CA CYS A 147 2.87 -1.05 -4.97
C CYS A 147 2.89 -1.05 -3.44
N ASP A 148 2.41 0.03 -2.85
CA ASP A 148 2.43 0.30 -1.43
C ASP A 148 1.02 0.67 -0.94
N ARG A 149 0.10 -0.31 -1.09
CA ARG A 149 -1.24 -0.21 -0.53
C ARG A 149 -1.75 -1.59 -0.16
N ARG A 150 -2.36 -1.69 1.03
CA ARG A 150 -2.99 -2.92 1.50
C ARG A 150 -4.10 -3.42 0.56
N GLY A 151 -4.40 -4.71 0.64
CA GLY A 151 -5.52 -5.30 -0.08
C GLY A 151 -5.25 -5.57 -1.56
N TYR A 152 -6.31 -5.66 -2.33
CA TYR A 152 -6.29 -5.96 -3.76
C TYR A 152 -7.44 -5.24 -4.46
N GLY A 153 -7.16 -4.57 -5.56
CA GLY A 153 -8.20 -3.96 -6.39
C GLY A 153 -8.16 -2.42 -6.48
N ASP A 154 -7.32 -1.74 -5.72
CA ASP A 154 -7.22 -0.29 -5.70
C ASP A 154 -6.09 0.22 -6.58
N PHE A 155 -6.41 1.18 -7.48
CA PHE A 155 -5.46 1.96 -8.26
C PHE A 155 -5.61 3.43 -7.88
N VAL A 156 -4.69 3.92 -7.05
CA VAL A 156 -4.75 5.27 -6.46
C VAL A 156 -4.34 6.32 -7.47
N THR A 157 -5.23 7.24 -7.77
CA THR A 157 -5.04 8.34 -8.73
C THR A 157 -5.11 9.71 -8.10
N ASN A 158 -5.43 9.79 -6.81
CA ASN A 158 -5.50 11.02 -6.03
C ASN A 158 -5.13 10.76 -4.56
N ILE A 159 -4.39 11.67 -3.95
CA ILE A 159 -4.03 11.63 -2.53
C ILE A 159 -4.32 13.02 -1.95
N SER A 160 -5.21 13.10 -0.95
CA SER A 160 -5.50 14.35 -0.21
C SER A 160 -5.74 15.58 -1.10
N GLY A 161 -6.33 15.38 -2.29
CA GLY A 161 -6.56 16.45 -3.28
C GLY A 161 -5.43 16.66 -4.27
N THR A 162 -4.30 15.98 -4.14
CA THR A 162 -3.22 15.94 -5.13
C THR A 162 -3.53 14.90 -6.20
N LYS A 163 -3.78 15.32 -7.43
CA LYS A 163 -3.97 14.39 -8.55
C LYS A 163 -2.65 13.72 -8.91
N LEU A 164 -2.59 12.40 -8.89
CA LEU A 164 -1.44 11.61 -9.27
C LEU A 164 -1.41 11.35 -10.78
N SER A 165 -2.57 11.07 -11.37
CA SER A 165 -2.73 10.77 -12.80
C SER A 165 -4.03 11.36 -13.34
N ASN A 166 -4.14 11.42 -14.68
CA ASN A 166 -5.33 11.93 -15.38
C ASN A 166 -5.96 10.87 -16.28
N GLU A 167 -7.10 11.24 -16.90
CA GLU A 167 -7.89 10.36 -17.74
C GLU A 167 -7.06 9.73 -18.87
N LYS A 168 -6.10 10.45 -19.46
CA LYS A 168 -5.31 9.90 -20.57
C LYS A 168 -4.54 8.62 -20.20
N LEU A 169 -3.92 8.59 -19.02
CA LEU A 169 -3.24 7.37 -18.54
C LEU A 169 -4.27 6.29 -18.27
N ILE A 170 -5.36 6.65 -17.58
CA ILE A 170 -6.40 5.69 -17.18
C ILE A 170 -7.06 5.07 -18.40
N ASP A 171 -7.47 5.86 -19.39
CA ASP A 171 -8.08 5.38 -20.63
C ASP A 171 -7.16 4.39 -21.36
N ASP A 172 -5.85 4.69 -21.42
CA ASP A 172 -4.86 3.84 -22.09
C ASP A 172 -4.61 2.48 -21.39
N ILE A 173 -4.96 2.36 -20.10
CA ILE A 173 -4.75 1.12 -19.31
C ILE A 173 -6.05 0.55 -18.72
N GLN A 174 -7.22 1.12 -19.00
CA GLN A 174 -8.51 0.74 -18.39
C GLN A 174 -8.82 -0.75 -18.60
N ASP A 175 -8.57 -1.30 -19.79
CA ASP A 175 -8.77 -2.70 -20.09
C ASP A 175 -7.88 -3.62 -19.23
N ILE A 176 -6.68 -3.17 -18.85
CA ILE A 176 -5.80 -3.88 -17.93
C ILE A 176 -6.39 -3.82 -16.51
N LEU A 177 -6.79 -2.63 -16.06
CA LEU A 177 -7.39 -2.46 -14.74
C LEU A 177 -8.64 -3.35 -14.59
N ASP A 178 -9.55 -3.33 -15.58
CA ASP A 178 -10.76 -4.15 -15.60
C ASP A 178 -10.44 -5.66 -15.53
N ASN A 179 -9.41 -6.09 -16.28
CA ASN A 179 -9.01 -7.50 -16.37
C ASN A 179 -8.50 -8.01 -15.01
N TYR A 180 -7.85 -7.16 -14.24
CA TYR A 180 -7.37 -7.45 -12.89
C TYR A 180 -8.35 -7.03 -11.78
N ARG A 181 -9.52 -6.47 -12.13
CA ARG A 181 -10.55 -5.96 -11.21
C ARG A 181 -10.02 -4.85 -10.31
N TYR A 182 -9.26 -3.92 -10.89
CA TYR A 182 -8.81 -2.71 -10.23
C TYR A 182 -9.70 -1.55 -10.58
N VAL A 183 -9.97 -0.71 -9.59
CA VAL A 183 -10.72 0.54 -9.74
C VAL A 183 -9.87 1.73 -9.30
N THR A 184 -10.06 2.87 -9.94
CA THR A 184 -9.42 4.11 -9.53
C THR A 184 -10.03 4.62 -8.22
N CYS A 185 -9.19 5.06 -7.29
CA CYS A 185 -9.63 5.52 -5.98
C CYS A 185 -8.72 6.64 -5.43
N ASN A 186 -9.13 7.19 -4.29
CA ASN A 186 -8.31 8.05 -3.46
C ASN A 186 -7.43 7.19 -2.53
N GLY A 187 -6.27 7.71 -2.12
CA GLY A 187 -5.37 7.05 -1.20
C GLY A 187 -4.83 7.98 -0.12
N GLY A 188 -4.09 7.39 0.83
CA GLY A 188 -3.32 8.09 1.83
C GLY A 188 -1.93 8.51 1.33
N MET A 189 -1.19 9.21 2.17
CA MET A 189 0.18 9.67 1.93
C MET A 189 1.10 8.49 1.63
N THR A 190 1.96 8.63 0.62
CA THR A 190 2.96 7.65 0.20
C THR A 190 4.02 8.31 -0.68
N ASP A 191 5.12 7.62 -0.97
CA ASP A 191 6.28 8.17 -1.68
C ASP A 191 5.96 8.76 -3.07
N VAL A 192 4.98 8.23 -3.82
CA VAL A 192 4.61 8.78 -5.13
C VAL A 192 3.94 10.16 -5.03
N GLU A 193 3.39 10.56 -3.91
CA GLU A 193 2.87 11.92 -3.73
C GLU A 193 4.00 12.94 -3.80
N GLU A 194 5.15 12.66 -3.18
CA GLU A 194 6.34 13.51 -3.27
C GLU A 194 6.85 13.62 -4.72
N ILE A 195 6.79 12.53 -5.50
CA ILE A 195 7.16 12.58 -6.91
C ILE A 195 6.17 13.42 -7.71
N ALA A 196 4.86 13.25 -7.46
CA ALA A 196 3.81 13.99 -8.13
C ALA A 196 3.93 15.51 -7.92
N THR A 197 4.19 15.94 -6.69
CA THR A 197 4.29 17.36 -6.32
C THR A 197 5.54 18.04 -6.87
N ASN A 198 6.58 17.27 -7.14
CA ASN A 198 7.88 17.81 -7.59
C ASN A 198 8.20 17.57 -9.06
N THR A 199 7.37 16.80 -9.79
CA THR A 199 7.60 16.46 -11.20
C THR A 199 6.32 16.53 -12.02
N ASP A 200 6.44 16.56 -13.34
CA ASP A 200 5.30 16.50 -14.26
C ASP A 200 4.93 15.05 -14.65
N VAL A 201 5.70 14.05 -14.24
CA VAL A 201 5.39 12.66 -14.59
C VAL A 201 4.12 12.18 -13.89
N GLN A 202 3.28 11.45 -14.59
CA GLN A 202 2.11 10.82 -13.95
C GLN A 202 2.54 9.61 -13.12
N VAL A 203 1.94 9.48 -11.95
CA VAL A 203 2.26 8.44 -10.98
C VAL A 203 0.98 7.75 -10.51
N ALA A 204 1.10 6.57 -9.91
CA ALA A 204 0.02 5.91 -9.21
C ALA A 204 0.58 4.98 -8.12
N ASN A 205 -0.19 4.82 -7.04
CA ASN A 205 0.01 3.74 -6.06
C ASN A 205 -1.07 2.67 -6.25
N MET A 206 -0.82 1.44 -5.83
CA MET A 206 -1.80 0.36 -5.99
C MET A 206 -1.72 -0.69 -4.90
N SER A 207 -2.87 -1.30 -4.59
CA SER A 207 -2.95 -2.45 -3.70
C SER A 207 -2.11 -3.61 -4.24
N CYS A 208 -1.42 -4.34 -3.36
CA CYS A 208 -0.48 -5.35 -3.84
C CYS A 208 -0.54 -6.70 -3.11
N GLY A 209 -1.60 -6.96 -2.33
CA GLY A 209 -1.87 -8.28 -1.75
C GLY A 209 -1.22 -8.49 -0.39
N TYR A 210 -0.88 -7.43 0.35
CA TYR A 210 -0.61 -7.51 1.78
C TYR A 210 -1.83 -7.03 2.58
N TYR A 211 -1.98 -7.50 3.79
CA TYR A 211 -3.14 -7.30 4.64
C TYR A 211 -2.71 -7.11 6.08
N GLU A 212 -3.51 -6.41 6.86
CA GLU A 212 -3.27 -6.09 8.26
C GLU A 212 -1.88 -5.45 8.49
N PRO A 213 -1.49 -4.42 7.67
CA PRO A 213 -0.21 -3.75 7.85
C PRO A 213 -0.07 -3.19 9.26
N HIS A 214 1.18 -3.00 9.70
CA HIS A 214 1.53 -2.41 10.98
C HIS A 214 1.09 -3.23 12.22
N THR A 215 0.69 -4.48 12.02
CA THR A 215 0.32 -5.41 13.11
C THR A 215 1.15 -6.70 13.09
N ASP A 216 1.14 -7.43 14.19
CA ASP A 216 1.75 -8.77 14.24
C ASP A 216 0.98 -9.78 13.40
N ASN A 217 -0.25 -9.47 13.00
CA ASN A 217 -1.09 -10.32 12.17
C ASN A 217 -0.88 -10.12 10.66
N GLU A 218 -0.02 -9.21 10.28
CA GLU A 218 0.26 -8.91 8.88
C GLU A 218 0.61 -10.15 8.07
N TYR A 219 0.03 -10.25 6.87
CA TYR A 219 0.24 -11.36 5.94
C TYR A 219 0.14 -10.91 4.49
N ILE A 220 0.57 -11.77 3.58
CA ILE A 220 0.40 -11.58 2.15
C ILE A 220 -0.34 -12.75 1.51
N ILE A 221 -1.11 -12.47 0.44
CA ILE A 221 -1.74 -13.46 -0.43
C ILE A 221 -0.89 -13.62 -1.68
N ILE A 222 -0.23 -14.76 -1.80
CA ILE A 222 0.80 -15.00 -2.83
C ILE A 222 0.23 -14.87 -4.24
N SER A 223 -0.97 -15.39 -4.49
CA SER A 223 -1.61 -15.33 -5.80
C SER A 223 -1.94 -13.89 -6.22
N GLU A 224 -2.29 -13.02 -5.27
CA GLU A 224 -2.55 -11.60 -5.51
C GLU A 224 -1.25 -10.86 -5.82
N VAL A 225 -0.21 -11.02 -5.01
CA VAL A 225 1.13 -10.48 -5.29
C VAL A 225 1.59 -10.86 -6.70
N GLU A 226 1.39 -12.12 -7.11
CA GLU A 226 1.76 -12.59 -8.44
C GLU A 226 0.87 -11.99 -9.56
N LYS A 227 -0.42 -11.72 -9.27
CA LYS A 227 -1.31 -11.02 -10.20
C LYS A 227 -0.89 -9.56 -10.36
N VAL A 228 -0.64 -8.86 -9.26
CA VAL A 228 -0.20 -7.45 -9.27
C VAL A 228 1.13 -7.31 -10.04
N LYS A 229 2.08 -8.18 -9.76
CA LYS A 229 3.33 -8.21 -10.53
C LYS A 229 3.10 -8.32 -12.04
N ARG A 230 2.17 -9.19 -12.49
CA ARG A 230 1.83 -9.30 -13.92
C ARG A 230 1.15 -8.06 -14.44
N MET A 231 0.21 -7.50 -13.67
CA MET A 231 -0.49 -6.26 -14.02
C MET A 231 0.50 -5.08 -14.20
N CYS A 232 1.43 -4.89 -13.27
CA CYS A 232 2.48 -3.87 -13.41
C CYS A 232 3.29 -4.06 -14.70
N MET A 233 3.67 -5.32 -15.02
CA MET A 233 4.41 -5.61 -16.24
C MET A 233 3.58 -5.35 -17.50
N GLU A 234 2.27 -5.59 -17.49
CA GLU A 234 1.36 -5.27 -18.61
C GLU A 234 1.20 -3.76 -18.77
N ILE A 235 0.99 -3.02 -17.66
CA ILE A 235 0.93 -1.56 -17.68
C ILE A 235 2.23 -0.98 -18.24
N PHE A 236 3.38 -1.39 -17.73
CA PHE A 236 4.68 -0.91 -18.23
C PHE A 236 4.93 -1.29 -19.69
N THR A 237 4.45 -2.42 -20.15
CA THR A 237 4.52 -2.80 -21.57
C THR A 237 3.67 -1.88 -22.44
N ARG A 238 2.46 -1.54 -21.98
CA ARG A 238 1.52 -0.64 -22.67
C ARG A 238 2.07 0.78 -22.74
N THR A 239 2.67 1.26 -21.66
CA THR A 239 3.14 2.66 -21.50
C THR A 239 4.61 2.87 -21.90
N TYR A 240 5.28 1.84 -22.40
CA TYR A 240 6.74 1.76 -22.56
C TYR A 240 7.35 2.91 -23.34
N ASN A 241 6.68 3.36 -24.41
CA ASN A 241 7.19 4.39 -25.32
C ASN A 241 6.41 5.72 -25.23
N THR A 242 5.52 5.86 -24.25
CA THR A 242 4.68 7.05 -24.11
C THR A 242 4.99 7.74 -22.79
N LYS A 243 5.37 9.00 -22.84
CA LYS A 243 5.53 9.81 -21.65
C LYS A 243 4.18 10.39 -21.26
N TYR A 244 3.70 10.03 -20.07
CA TYR A 244 2.48 10.59 -19.48
C TYR A 244 2.87 11.72 -18.55
N THR A 245 2.42 12.92 -18.88
CA THR A 245 2.73 14.13 -18.09
C THR A 245 1.45 14.84 -17.68
N MET A 246 1.50 15.49 -16.57
CA MET A 246 0.51 16.42 -16.07
C MET A 246 1.28 17.54 -15.33
N ASP A 247 0.96 18.80 -15.64
CA ASP A 247 1.57 19.94 -15.00
C ASP A 247 1.44 19.81 -13.47
N LYS A 248 2.56 19.74 -12.77
CA LYS A 248 2.60 19.57 -11.32
C LYS A 248 1.87 20.68 -10.58
N ASP A 249 1.90 21.91 -11.08
CA ASP A 249 1.21 23.04 -10.46
C ASP A 249 -0.32 22.97 -10.64
N SER A 250 -0.82 22.14 -11.58
CA SER A 250 -2.25 21.88 -11.79
C SER A 250 -2.79 20.70 -10.99
N ARG A 251 -1.93 19.94 -10.26
CA ARG A 251 -2.35 18.73 -9.55
C ARG A 251 -3.14 19.00 -8.29
N VAL A 252 -2.91 20.14 -7.65
CA VAL A 252 -3.62 20.51 -6.43
C VAL A 252 -4.99 21.00 -6.83
N THR A 253 -6.04 20.24 -6.51
CA THR A 253 -7.39 20.76 -6.52
C THR A 253 -7.52 21.66 -5.30
N TYR A 254 -7.44 22.97 -5.52
CA TYR A 254 -7.82 23.93 -4.51
C TYR A 254 -9.33 23.71 -4.21
N TYR A 255 -9.62 22.93 -3.19
CA TYR A 255 -10.83 23.23 -2.45
C TYR A 255 -10.55 24.56 -1.77
N ASP A 256 -11.23 25.61 -2.21
CA ASP A 256 -11.14 26.96 -1.68
C ASP A 256 -11.72 26.99 -0.25
N TYR A 257 -10.99 26.37 0.66
CA TYR A 257 -11.11 26.51 2.09
C TYR A 257 -9.85 27.19 2.57
N GLY A 258 -9.97 28.51 2.82
CA GLY A 258 -8.91 29.34 3.36
C GLY A 258 -8.27 28.75 4.63
N PHE A 259 -7.30 27.89 4.44
CA PHE A 259 -6.40 27.43 5.48
C PHE A 259 -4.97 27.72 5.06
N ASN A 260 -4.42 28.72 5.71
CA ASN A 260 -2.98 29.01 5.72
C ASN A 260 -2.29 27.87 6.49
N TYR A 261 -1.63 26.97 5.80
CA TYR A 261 -0.67 26.05 6.39
C TYR A 261 0.66 26.78 6.58
N GLY A 262 0.85 27.38 7.75
CA GLY A 262 2.17 27.69 8.24
C GLY A 262 2.82 26.38 8.73
N TYR A 263 3.90 25.97 8.11
CA TYR A 263 4.76 24.89 8.60
C TYR A 263 5.37 25.33 9.94
N ASP A 264 4.81 24.86 11.04
CA ASP A 264 5.52 24.79 12.32
C ASP A 264 5.91 23.34 12.61
N TYR A 265 7.16 23.06 12.30
CA TYR A 265 7.87 21.84 12.68
C TYR A 265 8.11 21.87 14.19
N TYR A 266 7.51 20.96 14.91
CA TYR A 266 7.55 20.61 16.34
C TYR A 266 6.26 20.86 17.12
N GLY A 267 5.61 19.74 17.46
CA GLY A 267 4.92 19.58 18.73
C GLY A 267 3.44 19.87 18.75
N GLY A 268 2.64 18.85 18.86
CA GLY A 268 1.35 18.93 19.51
C GLY A 268 0.14 18.76 18.60
N TYR A 269 -0.42 17.59 18.67
CA TYR A 269 -1.81 17.32 18.30
C TYR A 269 -2.77 18.33 18.95
N ALA A 270 -3.77 18.72 18.18
CA ALA A 270 -4.95 19.48 18.52
C ALA A 270 -4.83 21.02 18.44
N LYS A 271 -5.41 21.56 17.36
CA LYS A 271 -6.48 22.58 17.39
C LYS A 271 -6.67 23.21 16.02
N SER A 272 -7.71 22.88 15.32
CA SER A 272 -8.84 23.75 15.01
C SER A 272 -9.67 23.17 13.89
N TRP A 273 -10.62 22.37 14.23
CA TRP A 273 -11.80 22.19 13.37
C TRP A 273 -12.71 23.39 13.62
N GLY A 274 -12.71 24.35 12.71
CA GLY A 274 -13.71 25.42 12.67
C GLY A 274 -15.05 24.81 12.28
N GLY A 275 -15.98 24.79 13.25
CA GLY A 275 -17.24 24.11 13.15
C GLY A 275 -18.06 24.45 11.89
N LYS A 276 -18.27 23.47 11.04
CA LYS A 276 -19.45 23.37 10.19
C LYS A 276 -20.43 22.42 10.83
N LYS A 277 -21.66 22.86 10.96
CA LYS A 277 -22.78 22.00 11.39
C LYS A 277 -23.02 20.98 10.30
N ILE A 278 -23.25 19.72 10.68
CA ILE A 278 -23.53 18.57 9.81
C ILE A 278 -24.65 18.82 8.77
N GLY A 279 -25.50 19.85 8.95
CA GLY A 279 -26.52 20.27 8.01
C GLY A 279 -26.03 20.93 6.72
N ASP A 280 -24.73 21.24 6.59
CA ASP A 280 -24.15 21.91 5.41
C ASP A 280 -23.44 20.94 4.45
N VAL A 281 -23.34 19.66 4.79
CA VAL A 281 -22.82 18.63 3.88
C VAL A 281 -23.97 18.12 3.03
N LYS A 282 -24.16 18.71 1.87
CA LYS A 282 -25.05 18.12 0.86
C LYS A 282 -24.42 16.82 0.39
N ALA A 283 -25.12 15.71 0.63
CA ALA A 283 -24.86 14.45 -0.03
C ALA A 283 -25.14 14.65 -1.53
N SER A 284 -24.15 15.12 -2.25
CA SER A 284 -24.17 15.18 -3.70
C SER A 284 -22.75 14.96 -4.17
N ASP A 285 -22.41 13.67 -4.39
CA ASP A 285 -21.77 13.32 -5.64
C ASP A 285 -21.91 11.81 -5.81
N ASN A 286 -22.83 11.47 -6.71
CA ASN A 286 -23.01 10.15 -7.26
C ASN A 286 -21.78 9.80 -8.13
N ASN A 287 -20.66 9.44 -7.51
CA ASN A 287 -19.61 8.70 -8.16
C ASN A 287 -19.56 7.35 -7.47
N GLY A 288 -19.97 6.33 -8.21
CA GLY A 288 -20.27 4.97 -7.79
C GLY A 288 -19.14 4.20 -7.11
N HIS A 289 -18.74 4.64 -5.95
CA HIS A 289 -17.95 3.86 -5.01
C HIS A 289 -18.87 3.49 -3.86
N GLY A 290 -18.91 2.21 -3.52
CA GLY A 290 -19.78 1.64 -2.50
C GLY A 290 -19.49 2.19 -1.11
N THR A 291 -19.85 3.44 -0.88
CA THR A 291 -20.07 3.95 0.46
C THR A 291 -21.43 3.45 0.90
N ALA A 292 -21.49 2.75 2.02
CA ALA A 292 -22.75 2.41 2.64
C ALA A 292 -23.63 3.68 2.69
N ASN A 293 -24.86 3.60 2.15
CA ASN A 293 -25.82 4.70 2.17
C ASN A 293 -26.28 4.92 3.62
N TRP A 294 -25.55 5.72 4.39
CA TRP A 294 -25.96 6.10 5.72
C TRP A 294 -27.05 7.19 5.64
N ASN A 295 -28.15 6.99 6.33
CA ASN A 295 -29.09 8.07 6.59
C ASN A 295 -28.40 9.09 7.51
N THR A 296 -28.60 10.37 7.28
CA THR A 296 -28.03 11.45 8.11
C THR A 296 -28.41 11.35 9.60
N GLU A 297 -29.46 10.60 9.93
CA GLU A 297 -29.91 10.31 11.29
C GLU A 297 -29.01 9.27 12.02
N ASP A 298 -28.18 8.52 11.28
CA ASP A 298 -27.30 7.48 11.80
C ASP A 298 -25.87 7.98 12.04
N ILE A 299 -25.61 9.26 11.78
CA ILE A 299 -24.30 9.89 11.91
C ILE A 299 -24.32 10.91 13.05
N THR A 300 -23.40 10.79 13.98
CA THR A 300 -23.17 11.74 15.08
C THR A 300 -21.71 12.16 15.11
N THR A 301 -21.36 13.14 15.94
CA THR A 301 -19.96 13.51 16.19
C THR A 301 -19.63 13.36 17.66
N ARG A 302 -18.49 12.73 17.96
CA ARG A 302 -17.96 12.59 19.32
C ARG A 302 -16.46 12.93 19.30
N ASP A 303 -16.06 13.91 20.11
CA ASP A 303 -14.66 14.36 20.24
C ASP A 303 -13.98 14.76 18.90
N GLY A 304 -14.80 15.23 17.93
CA GLY A 304 -14.33 15.64 16.61
C GLY A 304 -14.31 14.52 15.55
N TYR A 305 -14.65 13.30 15.92
CA TYR A 305 -14.74 12.17 15.00
C TYR A 305 -16.19 11.94 14.56
N MET A 306 -16.36 11.50 13.32
CA MET A 306 -17.66 11.05 12.82
C MET A 306 -17.95 9.65 13.34
N VAL A 307 -19.06 9.49 14.05
CA VAL A 307 -19.52 8.23 14.62
C VAL A 307 -20.74 7.77 13.82
N VAL A 308 -20.71 6.54 13.37
CA VAL A 308 -21.81 5.91 12.63
C VAL A 308 -22.46 4.82 13.47
N LYS A 309 -23.77 4.69 13.36
CA LYS A 309 -24.53 3.58 13.97
C LYS A 309 -24.35 2.32 13.13
N GLN A 310 -23.21 1.69 13.29
CA GLN A 310 -22.87 0.42 12.69
C GLN A 310 -22.38 -0.52 13.78
N GLU A 311 -22.93 -1.70 13.84
CA GLU A 311 -22.51 -2.73 14.79
C GLU A 311 -21.13 -3.28 14.40
N CYS A 312 -20.22 -3.32 15.38
CA CYS A 312 -18.93 -3.94 15.22
C CYS A 312 -19.09 -5.46 15.14
N THR A 313 -18.56 -6.07 14.10
CA THR A 313 -18.66 -7.52 13.86
C THR A 313 -17.91 -8.37 14.88
N GLU A 314 -16.91 -7.81 15.57
CA GLU A 314 -16.12 -8.53 16.57
C GLU A 314 -16.68 -8.45 18.00
N CYS A 315 -17.09 -7.27 18.45
CA CYS A 315 -17.54 -7.09 19.82
C CYS A 315 -19.00 -6.65 19.96
N HIS A 316 -19.73 -6.52 18.86
CA HIS A 316 -21.14 -6.13 18.82
C HIS A 316 -21.44 -4.75 19.42
N HIS A 317 -20.42 -3.89 19.53
CA HIS A 317 -20.65 -2.47 19.88
C HIS A 317 -21.47 -1.80 18.79
N SER A 318 -22.47 -1.00 19.18
CA SER A 318 -23.48 -0.45 18.25
C SER A 318 -23.02 0.76 17.43
N GLU A 319 -21.79 1.19 17.63
CA GLU A 319 -21.24 2.37 16.98
C GLU A 319 -19.80 2.11 16.52
N MET A 320 -19.44 2.65 15.35
CA MET A 320 -18.08 2.66 14.83
C MET A 320 -17.67 4.10 14.49
N ILE A 321 -16.38 4.37 14.53
CA ILE A 321 -15.81 5.67 14.22
C ILE A 321 -15.26 5.62 12.79
N TRP A 322 -15.66 6.61 11.97
CA TRP A 322 -15.11 6.79 10.64
C TRP A 322 -13.73 7.41 10.72
N ASP A 323 -12.76 6.77 10.09
CA ASP A 323 -11.43 7.30 9.87
C ASP A 323 -11.30 7.79 8.42
N GLU A 324 -11.22 9.11 8.26
CA GLU A 324 -11.13 9.75 6.95
C GLU A 324 -9.79 9.47 6.24
N TYR A 325 -8.73 9.19 7.02
CA TYR A 325 -7.41 8.89 6.48
C TYR A 325 -7.34 7.51 5.83
N ASP A 326 -7.96 6.53 6.48
CA ASP A 326 -7.87 5.13 6.07
C ASP A 326 -9.07 4.67 5.23
N ASP A 327 -10.07 5.56 4.98
CA ASP A 327 -11.35 5.20 4.34
C ASP A 327 -11.96 3.95 4.99
N ALA A 328 -11.95 3.93 6.32
CA ALA A 328 -12.30 2.76 7.11
C ALA A 328 -13.08 3.13 8.38
N TYR A 329 -13.74 2.15 8.96
CA TYR A 329 -14.42 2.28 10.24
C TYR A 329 -13.67 1.51 11.30
N TRP A 330 -13.53 2.07 12.50
CA TRP A 330 -12.93 1.38 13.60
C TRP A 330 -13.80 1.43 14.87
N CYS A 331 -13.73 0.36 15.64
CA CYS A 331 -14.45 0.24 16.89
C CYS A 331 -13.56 0.70 18.06
N ASP A 332 -14.00 1.74 18.77
CA ASP A 332 -13.26 2.26 19.92
C ASP A 332 -13.27 1.35 21.16
N GLN A 333 -14.09 0.29 21.13
CA GLN A 333 -14.17 -0.68 22.24
C GLN A 333 -13.19 -1.83 22.09
N CYS A 334 -12.97 -2.33 20.87
CA CYS A 334 -12.08 -3.48 20.64
C CYS A 334 -10.96 -3.22 19.64
N GLY A 335 -10.94 -2.04 18.99
CA GLY A 335 -9.94 -1.70 18.00
C GLY A 335 -10.14 -2.40 16.64
N HIS A 336 -11.27 -3.09 16.42
CA HIS A 336 -11.56 -3.74 15.16
C HIS A 336 -11.71 -2.71 14.04
N TYR A 337 -11.06 -2.96 12.91
CA TYR A 337 -11.01 -2.10 11.74
C TYR A 337 -11.71 -2.77 10.57
N VAL A 338 -12.60 -2.05 9.86
CA VAL A 338 -13.35 -2.55 8.70
C VAL A 338 -13.32 -1.51 7.60
N THR A 339 -12.91 -1.87 6.42
CA THR A 339 -13.00 -0.98 5.25
C THR A 339 -14.46 -0.83 4.79
N GLY A 340 -14.79 0.30 4.15
CA GLY A 340 -16.12 0.52 3.60
C GLY A 340 -16.56 -0.59 2.63
N GLN A 341 -15.62 -1.19 1.90
CA GLN A 341 -15.88 -2.29 0.98
C GLN A 341 -16.20 -3.61 1.69
N GLU A 342 -15.56 -3.90 2.82
CA GLU A 342 -15.87 -5.09 3.64
C GLU A 342 -17.24 -4.98 4.28
N LEU A 343 -17.64 -3.80 4.78
CA LEU A 343 -18.99 -3.55 5.28
C LEU A 343 -20.05 -3.74 4.19
N TYR A 344 -19.78 -3.28 2.98
CA TYR A 344 -20.69 -3.46 1.84
C TYR A 344 -20.81 -4.94 1.46
N SER A 345 -19.72 -5.69 1.44
CA SER A 345 -19.72 -7.14 1.16
C SER A 345 -20.52 -7.90 2.21
N GLN A 346 -20.37 -7.57 3.50
CA GLN A 346 -21.11 -8.17 4.59
C GLN A 346 -22.62 -7.87 4.54
N SER A 347 -23.01 -6.66 4.08
CA SER A 347 -24.43 -6.33 3.90
C SER A 347 -25.10 -7.11 2.78
N LEU A 348 -24.34 -7.60 1.79
CA LEU A 348 -24.86 -8.46 0.72
C LEU A 348 -24.98 -9.93 1.11
N GLU A 349 -24.20 -10.41 2.11
CA GLU A 349 -24.26 -11.79 2.60
C GLU A 349 -25.45 -12.06 3.53
N ILE A 350 -26.07 -11.03 4.10
CA ILE A 350 -27.24 -11.17 4.98
C ILE A 350 -28.51 -11.58 4.21
N ASP A 351 -28.56 -11.38 2.89
CA ASP A 351 -29.70 -11.74 2.03
C ASP A 351 -29.58 -13.07 1.29
N GLY A 352 -28.54 -13.86 1.52
CA GLY A 352 -28.34 -15.14 0.84
C GLY A 352 -27.80 -16.22 1.76
N ASN A 353 -28.68 -17.16 2.15
CA ASN A 353 -28.29 -18.44 2.78
C ASN A 353 -27.28 -19.19 1.90
N VAL A 354 -26.06 -19.31 2.35
CA VAL A 354 -25.14 -20.37 1.92
C VAL A 354 -24.42 -20.90 3.16
N ASP A 355 -24.72 -22.15 3.50
CA ASP A 355 -23.95 -22.95 4.44
C ASP A 355 -22.53 -23.17 3.88
N ASP A 356 -21.51 -22.71 4.57
CA ASP A 356 -20.15 -23.20 4.37
C ASP A 356 -19.45 -23.31 5.73
N ASP A 357 -19.35 -24.56 6.18
CA ASP A 357 -18.48 -24.98 7.26
C ASP A 357 -17.01 -24.71 6.90
N ILE A 358 -16.39 -23.69 7.49
CA ILE A 358 -14.94 -23.54 7.50
C ILE A 358 -14.41 -23.89 8.88
N ASP A 359 -13.78 -25.04 8.91
CA ASP A 359 -13.18 -25.71 10.05
C ASP A 359 -11.99 -24.94 10.64
N ASP A 360 -12.13 -24.48 11.87
CA ASP A 360 -11.08 -23.84 12.69
C ASP A 360 -10.07 -24.89 13.19
N ASN A 361 -9.17 -25.36 12.32
CA ASN A 361 -8.09 -26.28 12.72
C ASN A 361 -6.70 -25.86 12.20
N ILE A 362 -6.32 -24.60 12.49
CA ILE A 362 -4.98 -24.10 12.14
C ILE A 362 -3.90 -24.61 13.11
N ASP A 363 -4.23 -24.89 14.35
CA ASP A 363 -3.28 -25.32 15.38
C ASP A 363 -2.78 -26.77 15.22
N ASP A 364 -3.60 -27.66 14.64
CA ASP A 364 -3.23 -29.08 14.50
C ASP A 364 -2.24 -29.39 13.36
N VAL A 365 -2.17 -28.54 12.34
CA VAL A 365 -1.25 -28.76 11.19
C VAL A 365 0.21 -28.41 11.55
N ILE A 366 0.42 -27.47 12.48
CA ILE A 366 1.75 -27.08 12.94
C ILE A 366 2.37 -28.17 13.82
N VAL A 367 1.58 -28.81 14.65
CA VAL A 367 2.03 -29.85 15.59
C VAL A 367 2.40 -31.14 14.87
N ASN A 368 1.71 -31.52 13.80
CA ASN A 368 1.96 -32.76 13.07
C ASN A 368 3.23 -32.70 12.18
N ASN A 369 3.59 -31.55 11.66
CA ASN A 369 4.84 -31.38 10.88
C ASN A 369 6.11 -31.29 11.75
N LEU A 370 5.96 -30.95 13.04
CA LEU A 370 7.09 -30.93 13.99
C LEU A 370 7.36 -32.34 14.57
N LYS A 371 6.33 -33.19 14.69
CA LYS A 371 6.48 -34.57 15.21
C LYS A 371 7.10 -35.52 14.19
N SER A 372 6.97 -35.29 12.89
CA SER A 372 7.52 -36.18 11.85
C SER A 372 9.03 -36.00 11.59
N LYS A 373 9.69 -34.98 12.16
CA LYS A 373 11.12 -34.73 12.00
C LYS A 373 12.00 -35.17 13.17
N ASN A 374 11.39 -35.61 14.27
CA ASN A 374 12.11 -36.10 15.44
C ASN A 374 12.21 -37.64 15.51
N ASN A 375 11.76 -38.34 14.48
CA ASN A 375 11.82 -39.82 14.39
C ASN A 375 12.46 -40.30 13.07
N ALA A 376 13.52 -39.62 12.59
CA ALA A 376 14.37 -40.13 11.52
C ALA A 376 15.85 -39.82 11.82
#